data_a14bf1d721b76c1da7b90ab7232197ae
#
_entry.id   a14bf1d721b76c1da7b90ab7232197ae
#
_cell.length_a   1.000
_cell.length_b   1.000
_cell.length_c   1.000
_cell.angle_alpha   90.00
_cell.angle_beta   90.00
_cell.angle_gamma   90.00
#
_symmetry.space_group_name_H-M   'P 1'
#
loop_
_entity.id
_entity.type
_entity.pdbx_description
1 polymer ?
#
loop_
_entity_poly.entity_id
_entity_poly.type
_entity_poly.pdbx_seq_one_letter_code
_entity_poly.pdbx_strand_id
1 'polypeptide(L)'
;MDSTATINETERITMQKTIGVLTSGGDAPGMNAAVRAVTRAAIKKGFRVVGIRRGYNGLLNNDMIELTTRDVADIIQRGGTEIFTARCKEFREWEYVLKAKDICVRDNFAGIVVIGGDGSFRGAADLSKAGIPCVGLPGTIDNDIQCSEYTIGYDTAMNTVMELVDKLRDTSHSHERCAVVEVMGRGAGHIALNTGVACGATAILVPEIEFNMEDVVRKIRTARENGKEQFIVIAAEGVGHTEEIAKKIYEETGIESRATILGHVQRGGSPTVRDRVVASEMGYYAVELLEKGIGNRVVGMKDGKIYDVDIQEALSMKKPFDKRLYDIANEISF
;
A
#
# COMPACT_ATOMS: atom_id res chain seq x y z
N MET A 1 -20.45 -53.06 -16.09
CA MET A 1 -19.14 -53.07 -15.42
C MET A 1 -18.58 -51.65 -15.55
N ASP A 2 -18.93 -50.82 -14.58
CA ASP A 2 -18.42 -49.42 -14.54
C ASP A 2 -17.07 -49.43 -13.79
N SER A 3 -16.00 -49.26 -14.54
CA SER A 3 -14.67 -49.01 -13.95
C SER A 3 -14.47 -47.52 -13.77
N THR A 4 -15.04 -46.96 -12.70
CA THR A 4 -14.62 -45.67 -12.20
C THR A 4 -13.21 -45.82 -11.64
N ALA A 5 -12.19 -45.51 -12.45
CA ALA A 5 -10.81 -45.44 -12.01
C ALA A 5 -10.71 -44.34 -10.91
N THR A 6 -10.49 -44.79 -9.69
CA THR A 6 -10.21 -43.91 -8.54
C THR A 6 -8.83 -43.31 -8.79
N ILE A 7 -8.79 -42.06 -9.28
CA ILE A 7 -7.56 -41.29 -9.42
C ILE A 7 -6.99 -41.13 -8.01
N ASN A 8 -5.74 -41.55 -7.82
CA ASN A 8 -5.03 -41.49 -6.56
C ASN A 8 -4.89 -40.03 -6.11
N GLU A 9 -5.02 -39.73 -4.83
CA GLU A 9 -4.97 -38.35 -4.29
C GLU A 9 -3.71 -37.61 -4.70
N THR A 10 -2.59 -38.31 -4.82
CA THR A 10 -1.31 -37.81 -5.32
C THR A 10 -1.37 -37.44 -6.82
N GLU A 11 -2.07 -38.20 -7.65
CA GLU A 11 -2.29 -37.88 -9.06
C GLU A 11 -3.26 -36.71 -9.25
N ARG A 12 -4.23 -36.58 -8.37
CA ARG A 12 -5.18 -35.46 -8.36
C ARG A 12 -4.49 -34.15 -7.99
N ILE A 13 -3.52 -34.17 -7.06
CA ILE A 13 -2.69 -33.02 -6.66
C ILE A 13 -1.75 -32.60 -7.79
N THR A 14 -1.18 -33.53 -8.53
CA THR A 14 -0.29 -33.24 -9.68
C THR A 14 -1.02 -32.70 -10.89
N MET A 15 -2.31 -32.94 -11.04
CA MET A 15 -3.14 -32.42 -12.14
C MET A 15 -3.80 -31.07 -11.81
N GLN A 16 -3.90 -30.68 -10.53
CA GLN A 16 -4.56 -29.47 -10.11
C GLN A 16 -3.70 -28.24 -10.39
N LYS A 17 -4.26 -27.24 -11.09
CA LYS A 17 -3.58 -25.97 -11.35
C LYS A 17 -3.40 -25.18 -10.05
N THR A 18 -2.25 -24.52 -9.92
CA THR A 18 -1.86 -23.77 -8.73
C THR A 18 -1.98 -22.28 -8.97
N ILE A 19 -2.56 -21.53 -8.03
CA ILE A 19 -2.44 -20.07 -7.94
C ILE A 19 -1.47 -19.72 -6.82
N GLY A 20 -0.42 -18.97 -7.17
CA GLY A 20 0.48 -18.37 -6.20
C GLY A 20 -0.05 -17.04 -5.69
N VAL A 21 0.21 -16.74 -4.42
CA VAL A 21 0.02 -15.40 -3.86
C VAL A 21 1.27 -14.98 -3.10
N LEU A 22 1.73 -13.76 -3.35
CA LEU A 22 2.88 -13.18 -2.65
C LEU A 22 2.62 -11.72 -2.27
N THR A 23 3.28 -11.29 -1.20
CA THR A 23 3.41 -9.90 -0.81
C THR A 23 4.86 -9.45 -1.01
N SER A 24 5.07 -8.28 -1.60
CA SER A 24 6.40 -7.80 -1.98
C SER A 24 6.56 -6.31 -1.73
N GLY A 25 7.72 -5.91 -1.25
CA GLY A 25 8.03 -4.52 -0.94
C GLY A 25 7.76 -4.16 0.52
N GLY A 26 7.18 -2.99 0.78
CA GLY A 26 6.73 -2.59 2.12
C GLY A 26 5.38 -3.24 2.45
N ASP A 27 5.18 -3.53 3.73
CA ASP A 27 3.89 -4.00 4.22
C ASP A 27 2.86 -2.86 4.29
N ALA A 28 1.59 -3.25 4.23
CA ALA A 28 0.46 -2.33 4.37
C ALA A 28 -0.71 -3.04 5.05
N PRO A 29 -1.45 -2.36 5.95
CA PRO A 29 -2.64 -2.93 6.57
C PRO A 29 -3.68 -3.29 5.51
N GLY A 30 -4.19 -4.53 5.54
CA GLY A 30 -5.10 -5.05 4.51
C GLY A 30 -4.45 -6.05 3.54
N MET A 31 -3.13 -6.19 3.52
CA MET A 31 -2.47 -7.25 2.74
C MET A 31 -2.99 -8.64 3.11
N ASN A 32 -3.20 -8.92 4.41
CA ASN A 32 -3.78 -10.17 4.85
C ASN A 32 -5.22 -10.38 4.36
N ALA A 33 -6.02 -9.33 4.27
CA ALA A 33 -7.37 -9.40 3.70
C ALA A 33 -7.32 -9.78 2.21
N ALA A 34 -6.36 -9.23 1.44
CA ALA A 34 -6.14 -9.61 0.05
C ALA A 34 -5.67 -11.06 -0.08
N VAL A 35 -4.67 -11.49 0.69
CA VAL A 35 -4.20 -12.90 0.72
C VAL A 35 -5.36 -13.85 1.02
N ARG A 36 -6.18 -13.53 2.02
CA ARG A 36 -7.37 -14.31 2.37
C ARG A 36 -8.36 -14.40 1.22
N ALA A 37 -8.66 -13.29 0.56
CA ALA A 37 -9.61 -13.24 -0.55
C ALA A 37 -9.13 -14.07 -1.73
N VAL A 38 -7.86 -13.91 -2.14
CA VAL A 38 -7.23 -14.71 -3.20
C VAL A 38 -7.32 -16.20 -2.85
N THR A 39 -6.90 -16.58 -1.65
CA THR A 39 -6.87 -17.98 -1.22
C THR A 39 -8.26 -18.61 -1.26
N ARG A 40 -9.25 -17.97 -0.66
CA ARG A 40 -10.61 -18.51 -0.60
C ARG A 40 -11.31 -18.55 -1.95
N ALA A 41 -11.11 -17.52 -2.79
CA ALA A 41 -11.68 -17.47 -4.13
C ALA A 41 -11.06 -18.57 -5.01
N ALA A 42 -9.75 -18.72 -4.99
CA ALA A 42 -9.04 -19.71 -5.78
C ALA A 42 -9.43 -21.16 -5.39
N ILE A 43 -9.47 -21.46 -4.09
CA ILE A 43 -9.90 -22.78 -3.61
C ILE A 43 -11.35 -23.08 -4.06
N LYS A 44 -12.27 -22.11 -3.93
CA LYS A 44 -13.67 -22.26 -4.37
C LYS A 44 -13.79 -22.55 -5.87
N LYS A 45 -12.84 -22.05 -6.69
CA LYS A 45 -12.76 -22.28 -8.13
C LYS A 45 -11.96 -23.52 -8.50
N GLY A 46 -11.54 -24.33 -7.52
CA GLY A 46 -10.87 -25.61 -7.73
C GLY A 46 -9.37 -25.52 -7.93
N PHE A 47 -8.73 -24.40 -7.63
CA PHE A 47 -7.28 -24.26 -7.66
C PHE A 47 -6.64 -24.71 -6.34
N ARG A 48 -5.43 -25.25 -6.43
CA ARG A 48 -4.50 -25.32 -5.32
C ARG A 48 -3.93 -23.93 -5.07
N VAL A 49 -3.72 -23.53 -3.81
CA VAL A 49 -3.17 -22.21 -3.49
C VAL A 49 -1.85 -22.35 -2.75
N VAL A 50 -0.87 -21.57 -3.18
CA VAL A 50 0.46 -21.53 -2.58
C VAL A 50 0.78 -20.09 -2.16
N GLY A 51 1.02 -19.91 -0.87
CA GLY A 51 1.59 -18.69 -0.32
C GLY A 51 3.10 -18.68 -0.50
N ILE A 52 3.59 -17.73 -1.28
CA ILE A 52 5.03 -17.56 -1.54
C ILE A 52 5.56 -16.59 -0.50
N ARG A 53 6.34 -17.06 0.46
CA ARG A 53 6.82 -16.28 1.59
C ARG A 53 7.95 -15.36 1.17
N ARG A 54 8.00 -14.15 1.74
CA ARG A 54 9.04 -13.14 1.44
C ARG A 54 9.09 -12.71 -0.02
N GLY A 55 7.94 -12.70 -0.70
CA GLY A 55 7.80 -12.23 -2.08
C GLY A 55 8.64 -13.02 -3.07
N TYR A 56 9.27 -12.31 -4.02
CA TYR A 56 10.09 -12.95 -5.05
C TYR A 56 11.31 -13.70 -4.49
N ASN A 57 11.84 -13.32 -3.31
CA ASN A 57 12.88 -14.10 -2.65
C ASN A 57 12.42 -15.52 -2.33
N GLY A 58 11.20 -15.64 -1.82
CA GLY A 58 10.63 -16.96 -1.55
C GLY A 58 10.40 -17.80 -2.79
N LEU A 59 9.98 -17.18 -3.88
CA LEU A 59 9.82 -17.86 -5.17
C LEU A 59 11.17 -18.43 -5.65
N LEU A 60 12.24 -17.63 -5.62
CA LEU A 60 13.59 -18.05 -6.04
C LEU A 60 14.19 -19.14 -5.15
N ASN A 61 13.85 -19.15 -3.86
CA ASN A 61 14.39 -20.09 -2.87
C ASN A 61 13.43 -21.24 -2.54
N ASN A 62 12.31 -21.36 -3.28
CA ASN A 62 11.27 -22.37 -3.04
C ASN A 62 10.71 -22.33 -1.61
N ASP A 63 10.68 -21.13 -0.98
CA ASP A 63 10.09 -20.90 0.34
C ASP A 63 8.59 -20.64 0.18
N MET A 64 7.85 -21.73 -0.02
CA MET A 64 6.44 -21.74 -0.35
C MET A 64 5.67 -22.66 0.60
N ILE A 65 4.45 -22.26 0.95
CA ILE A 65 3.53 -23.04 1.79
C ILE A 65 2.21 -23.22 1.07
N GLU A 66 1.60 -24.37 1.19
CA GLU A 66 0.23 -24.57 0.74
C GLU A 66 -0.72 -23.84 1.69
N LEU A 67 -1.70 -23.12 1.13
CA LEU A 67 -2.69 -22.38 1.88
C LEU A 67 -4.06 -23.04 1.74
N THR A 68 -4.64 -23.36 2.88
CA THR A 68 -6.03 -23.83 3.00
C THR A 68 -6.95 -22.70 3.47
N THR A 69 -8.24 -22.93 3.46
CA THR A 69 -9.21 -21.98 4.03
C THR A 69 -9.02 -21.76 5.52
N ARG A 70 -8.36 -22.71 6.23
CA ARG A 70 -8.06 -22.63 7.65
C ARG A 70 -6.87 -21.72 7.92
N ASP A 71 -5.83 -21.77 7.08
CA ASP A 71 -4.62 -20.96 7.26
C ASP A 71 -4.88 -19.47 7.09
N VAL A 72 -5.93 -19.12 6.36
CA VAL A 72 -6.37 -17.72 6.16
C VAL A 72 -7.62 -17.37 6.97
N ALA A 73 -8.03 -18.21 7.91
CA ALA A 73 -9.04 -17.86 8.92
C ALA A 73 -8.43 -16.82 9.88
N ASP A 74 -9.22 -15.90 10.35
CA ASP A 74 -8.85 -14.92 11.38
C ASP A 74 -7.60 -14.04 11.10
N ILE A 75 -7.26 -13.84 9.82
CA ILE A 75 -6.18 -12.92 9.42
C ILE A 75 -6.68 -11.60 8.81
N ILE A 76 -7.97 -11.48 8.48
CA ILE A 76 -8.55 -10.31 7.82
C ILE A 76 -8.38 -9.02 8.64
N GLN A 77 -8.39 -9.14 9.97
CA GLN A 77 -8.23 -8.02 10.91
C GLN A 77 -6.78 -7.74 11.27
N ARG A 78 -5.82 -8.59 10.88
CA ARG A 78 -4.41 -8.43 11.25
C ARG A 78 -3.69 -7.51 10.28
N GLY A 79 -2.92 -6.57 10.85
CA GLY A 79 -1.93 -5.80 10.11
C GLY A 79 -0.73 -6.65 9.66
N GLY A 80 0.17 -6.04 8.89
CA GLY A 80 1.29 -6.76 8.31
C GLY A 80 0.85 -7.79 7.26
N THR A 81 1.65 -8.85 7.08
CA THR A 81 1.36 -9.93 6.15
C THR A 81 1.82 -11.29 6.68
N GLU A 82 0.93 -12.27 6.69
CA GLU A 82 1.16 -13.62 7.22
C GLU A 82 2.21 -14.40 6.41
N ILE A 83 2.33 -14.09 5.12
CA ILE A 83 3.31 -14.72 4.23
C ILE A 83 4.64 -13.95 4.13
N PHE A 84 4.86 -12.98 5.02
CA PHE A 84 6.03 -12.10 5.05
C PHE A 84 6.27 -11.36 3.73
N THR A 85 7.01 -10.27 3.79
CA THR A 85 7.39 -9.48 2.62
C THR A 85 8.88 -9.20 2.62
N ALA A 86 9.46 -9.06 1.44
CA ALA A 86 10.84 -8.63 1.27
C ALA A 86 11.06 -7.96 -0.09
N ARG A 87 12.13 -7.17 -0.16
CA ARG A 87 12.66 -6.67 -1.45
C ARG A 87 13.62 -7.70 -2.00
N CYS A 88 13.50 -8.05 -3.29
CA CYS A 88 14.40 -8.94 -4.01
C CYS A 88 15.15 -8.14 -5.08
N LYS A 89 16.44 -7.91 -4.87
CA LYS A 89 17.26 -7.17 -5.83
C LYS A 89 17.60 -8.03 -7.05
N GLU A 90 17.80 -9.30 -6.82
CA GLU A 90 18.14 -10.31 -7.83
C GLU A 90 17.05 -10.42 -8.90
N PHE A 91 15.80 -10.20 -8.53
CA PHE A 91 14.67 -10.28 -9.48
C PHE A 91 14.66 -9.17 -10.55
N ARG A 92 15.63 -8.26 -10.53
CA ARG A 92 15.87 -7.29 -11.62
C ARG A 92 16.65 -7.89 -12.77
N GLU A 93 17.35 -9.00 -12.54
CA GLU A 93 18.14 -9.69 -13.54
C GLU A 93 17.31 -10.79 -14.20
N TRP A 94 17.32 -10.81 -15.52
CA TRP A 94 16.46 -11.69 -16.31
C TRP A 94 16.68 -13.19 -16.04
N GLU A 95 17.91 -13.58 -15.70
CA GLU A 95 18.23 -14.99 -15.35
C GLU A 95 17.42 -15.48 -14.13
N TYR A 96 17.21 -14.63 -13.11
CA TYR A 96 16.41 -14.99 -11.93
C TYR A 96 14.91 -15.04 -12.26
N VAL A 97 14.44 -14.22 -13.21
CA VAL A 97 13.07 -14.30 -13.72
C VAL A 97 12.84 -15.64 -14.42
N LEU A 98 13.81 -16.09 -15.23
CA LEU A 98 13.73 -17.40 -15.88
C LEU A 98 13.78 -18.55 -14.87
N LYS A 99 14.63 -18.47 -13.84
CA LYS A 99 14.65 -19.44 -12.73
C LYS A 99 13.29 -19.51 -12.03
N ALA A 100 12.67 -18.36 -11.74
CA ALA A 100 11.34 -18.29 -11.14
C ALA A 100 10.27 -18.91 -12.05
N LYS A 101 10.33 -18.64 -13.36
CA LYS A 101 9.45 -19.27 -14.35
C LYS A 101 9.56 -20.81 -14.31
N ASP A 102 10.79 -21.36 -14.28
CA ASP A 102 10.99 -22.81 -14.27
C ASP A 102 10.38 -23.46 -13.02
N ILE A 103 10.48 -22.77 -11.86
CA ILE A 103 9.82 -23.20 -10.63
C ILE A 103 8.30 -23.20 -10.82
N CYS A 104 7.73 -22.12 -11.38
CA CYS A 104 6.29 -22.02 -11.62
C CYS A 104 5.78 -23.11 -12.59
N VAL A 105 6.53 -23.42 -13.63
CA VAL A 105 6.19 -24.48 -14.59
C VAL A 105 6.23 -25.84 -13.91
N ARG A 106 7.28 -26.14 -13.14
CA ARG A 106 7.43 -27.38 -12.38
C ARG A 106 6.24 -27.63 -11.45
N ASP A 107 5.79 -26.57 -10.75
CA ASP A 107 4.76 -26.67 -9.72
C ASP A 107 3.35 -26.35 -10.26
N ASN A 108 3.18 -26.39 -11.60
CA ASN A 108 1.92 -26.23 -12.32
C ASN A 108 1.15 -24.95 -12.00
N PHE A 109 1.84 -23.80 -11.93
CA PHE A 109 1.20 -22.52 -11.66
C PHE A 109 0.35 -22.05 -12.86
N ALA A 110 -0.93 -21.80 -12.61
CA ALA A 110 -1.83 -21.11 -13.55
C ALA A 110 -1.55 -19.62 -13.58
N GLY A 111 -1.00 -19.07 -12.49
CA GLY A 111 -0.62 -17.68 -12.36
C GLY A 111 -0.31 -17.28 -10.93
N ILE A 112 0.13 -16.03 -10.76
CA ILE A 112 0.52 -15.47 -9.46
C ILE A 112 -0.19 -14.15 -9.23
N VAL A 113 -0.79 -13.99 -8.04
CA VAL A 113 -1.26 -12.70 -7.54
C VAL A 113 -0.14 -12.03 -6.74
N VAL A 114 0.25 -10.83 -7.17
CA VAL A 114 1.36 -10.05 -6.61
C VAL A 114 0.80 -8.84 -5.89
N ILE A 115 0.89 -8.83 -4.55
CA ILE A 115 0.39 -7.73 -3.72
C ILE A 115 1.57 -6.84 -3.33
N GLY A 116 1.55 -5.57 -3.77
CA GLY A 116 2.64 -4.62 -3.50
C GLY A 116 2.54 -3.34 -4.30
N GLY A 117 3.67 -2.63 -4.43
CA GLY A 117 3.78 -1.37 -5.18
C GLY A 117 4.44 -1.54 -6.55
N ASP A 118 4.84 -0.43 -7.17
CA ASP A 118 5.45 -0.35 -8.51
C ASP A 118 6.60 -1.34 -8.74
N GLY A 119 7.51 -1.46 -7.76
CA GLY A 119 8.64 -2.39 -7.87
C GLY A 119 8.18 -3.84 -7.98
N SER A 120 7.09 -4.20 -7.30
CA SER A 120 6.51 -5.53 -7.34
C SER A 120 5.81 -5.78 -8.68
N PHE A 121 5.18 -4.75 -9.25
CA PHE A 121 4.54 -4.83 -10.57
C PHE A 121 5.56 -4.96 -11.72
N ARG A 122 6.74 -4.33 -11.60
CA ARG A 122 7.83 -4.57 -12.58
C ARG A 122 8.25 -6.04 -12.59
N GLY A 123 8.43 -6.66 -11.41
CA GLY A 123 8.71 -8.09 -11.33
C GLY A 123 7.57 -8.96 -11.86
N ALA A 124 6.31 -8.57 -11.63
CA ALA A 124 5.14 -9.26 -12.19
C ALA A 124 5.08 -9.14 -13.73
N ALA A 125 5.44 -7.98 -14.30
CA ALA A 125 5.53 -7.77 -15.74
C ALA A 125 6.62 -8.66 -16.37
N ASP A 126 7.80 -8.71 -15.75
CA ASP A 126 8.90 -9.54 -16.24
C ASP A 126 8.54 -11.03 -16.19
N LEU A 127 7.91 -11.49 -15.13
CA LEU A 127 7.44 -12.87 -15.00
C LEU A 127 6.31 -13.20 -16.00
N SER A 128 5.40 -12.23 -16.23
CA SER A 128 4.36 -12.35 -17.27
C SER A 128 4.98 -12.45 -18.68
N LYS A 129 6.01 -11.65 -18.96
CA LYS A 129 6.78 -11.73 -20.21
C LYS A 129 7.49 -13.09 -20.37
N ALA A 130 7.93 -13.70 -19.26
CA ALA A 130 8.50 -15.04 -19.27
C ALA A 130 7.44 -16.14 -19.45
N GLY A 131 6.14 -15.82 -19.44
CA GLY A 131 5.05 -16.74 -19.73
C GLY A 131 4.25 -17.22 -18.52
N ILE A 132 4.45 -16.65 -17.34
CA ILE A 132 3.66 -16.93 -16.14
C ILE A 132 2.64 -15.80 -15.91
N PRO A 133 1.33 -16.05 -16.03
CA PRO A 133 0.31 -15.03 -15.83
C PRO A 133 0.42 -14.39 -14.43
N CYS A 134 0.58 -13.07 -14.36
CA CYS A 134 0.63 -12.35 -13.09
C CYS A 134 -0.46 -11.27 -13.03
N VAL A 135 -1.06 -11.11 -11.86
CA VAL A 135 -2.02 -10.04 -11.56
C VAL A 135 -1.54 -9.27 -10.33
N GLY A 136 -1.28 -7.97 -10.50
CA GLY A 136 -0.86 -7.06 -9.42
C GLY A 136 -2.04 -6.50 -8.65
N LEU A 137 -1.92 -6.43 -7.32
CA LEU A 137 -2.83 -5.69 -6.42
C LEU A 137 -2.07 -4.58 -5.73
N PRO A 138 -2.56 -3.32 -5.74
CA PRO A 138 -1.88 -2.18 -5.16
C PRO A 138 -1.94 -2.24 -3.63
N GLY A 139 -0.89 -2.79 -3.00
CA GLY A 139 -0.71 -2.89 -1.55
C GLY A 139 0.42 -1.96 -1.10
N THR A 140 0.08 -0.72 -0.78
CA THR A 140 0.99 0.32 -0.26
C THR A 140 0.20 1.41 0.44
N ILE A 141 0.74 1.96 1.54
CA ILE A 141 0.12 3.08 2.24
C ILE A 141 0.32 4.41 1.49
N ASP A 142 1.29 4.50 0.58
CA ASP A 142 1.72 5.75 -0.05
C ASP A 142 0.68 6.31 -1.05
N ASN A 143 -0.26 5.48 -1.48
CA ASN A 143 -1.26 5.78 -2.52
C ASN A 143 -0.64 6.37 -3.81
N ASP A 144 0.57 5.92 -4.15
CA ASP A 144 1.40 6.42 -5.25
C ASP A 144 1.27 5.57 -6.54
N ILE A 145 0.40 4.57 -6.56
CA ILE A 145 0.15 3.73 -7.74
C ILE A 145 -0.74 4.49 -8.73
N GLN A 146 -0.18 4.77 -9.90
CA GLN A 146 -0.73 5.71 -10.86
C GLN A 146 -2.07 5.27 -11.46
N CYS A 147 -2.26 3.98 -11.68
CA CYS A 147 -3.49 3.42 -12.27
C CYS A 147 -4.63 3.24 -11.25
N SER A 148 -4.45 3.59 -9.98
CA SER A 148 -5.49 3.38 -8.97
C SER A 148 -5.73 4.61 -8.12
N GLU A 149 -6.98 4.98 -7.94
CA GLU A 149 -7.38 6.05 -7.00
C GLU A 149 -7.11 5.67 -5.55
N TYR A 150 -7.07 4.37 -5.27
CA TYR A 150 -6.94 3.84 -3.94
C TYR A 150 -5.95 2.68 -3.89
N THR A 151 -5.14 2.63 -2.84
CA THR A 151 -4.25 1.51 -2.56
C THR A 151 -4.54 0.91 -1.19
N ILE A 152 -4.41 -0.43 -1.08
CA ILE A 152 -4.67 -1.18 0.15
C ILE A 152 -3.70 -0.72 1.24
N GLY A 153 -4.24 -0.27 2.38
CA GLY A 153 -3.50 0.22 3.53
C GLY A 153 -3.48 1.74 3.69
N TYR A 154 -3.86 2.47 2.65
CA TYR A 154 -3.85 3.93 2.66
C TYR A 154 -4.82 4.55 3.69
N ASP A 155 -6.06 4.07 3.74
CA ASP A 155 -7.06 4.57 4.69
C ASP A 155 -6.66 4.29 6.14
N THR A 156 -6.12 3.11 6.41
CA THR A 156 -5.62 2.75 7.75
C THR A 156 -4.46 3.64 8.16
N ALA A 157 -3.51 3.90 7.25
CA ALA A 157 -2.39 4.79 7.54
C ALA A 157 -2.87 6.22 7.87
N MET A 158 -3.84 6.75 7.14
CA MET A 158 -4.42 8.08 7.42
C MET A 158 -5.12 8.11 8.78
N ASN A 159 -5.88 7.09 9.14
CA ASN A 159 -6.53 7.00 10.45
C ASN A 159 -5.51 6.92 11.60
N THR A 160 -4.40 6.20 11.39
CA THR A 160 -3.28 6.17 12.35
C THR A 160 -2.65 7.56 12.54
N VAL A 161 -2.39 8.26 11.45
CA VAL A 161 -1.87 9.65 11.50
C VAL A 161 -2.83 10.56 12.26
N MET A 162 -4.12 10.52 11.93
CA MET A 162 -5.15 11.34 12.56
C MET A 162 -5.20 11.09 14.08
N GLU A 163 -5.23 9.83 14.52
CA GLU A 163 -5.22 9.47 15.94
C GLU A 163 -3.99 10.02 16.67
N LEU A 164 -2.80 9.94 16.05
CA LEU A 164 -1.56 10.43 16.64
C LEU A 164 -1.50 11.96 16.67
N VAL A 165 -1.98 12.62 15.63
CA VAL A 165 -2.07 14.10 15.57
C VAL A 165 -3.03 14.64 16.62
N ASP A 166 -4.16 13.98 16.87
CA ASP A 166 -5.10 14.37 17.92
C ASP A 166 -4.46 14.30 19.32
N LYS A 167 -3.67 13.27 19.58
CA LYS A 167 -2.88 13.18 20.84
C LYS A 167 -1.81 14.28 20.94
N LEU A 168 -1.16 14.63 19.82
CA LEU A 168 -0.20 15.73 19.78
C LEU A 168 -0.91 17.10 19.95
N ARG A 169 -2.15 17.22 19.49
CA ARG A 169 -2.97 18.41 19.65
C ARG A 169 -3.23 18.72 21.12
N ASP A 170 -3.61 17.71 21.91
CA ASP A 170 -3.88 17.88 23.35
C ASP A 170 -2.68 18.46 24.09
N THR A 171 -1.49 17.91 23.84
CA THR A 171 -0.27 18.42 24.48
C THR A 171 0.18 19.76 23.90
N SER A 172 -0.01 20.00 22.61
CA SER A 172 0.32 21.29 21.97
C SER A 172 -0.57 22.41 22.47
N HIS A 173 -1.85 22.14 22.72
CA HIS A 173 -2.78 23.09 23.34
C HIS A 173 -2.35 23.44 24.78
N SER A 174 -2.03 22.45 25.58
CA SER A 174 -1.61 22.65 26.98
C SER A 174 -0.35 23.51 27.14
N HIS A 175 0.45 23.63 26.09
CA HIS A 175 1.73 24.33 26.10
C HIS A 175 1.83 25.49 25.08
N GLU A 176 0.76 25.81 24.35
CA GLU A 176 0.73 26.85 23.31
C GLU A 176 1.82 26.66 22.24
N ARG A 177 1.99 25.40 21.76
CA ARG A 177 3.09 24.97 20.88
C ARG A 177 2.65 24.76 19.44
N CYS A 178 3.65 24.68 18.56
CA CYS A 178 3.52 24.18 17.21
C CYS A 178 4.07 22.74 17.12
N ALA A 179 3.27 21.78 16.68
CA ALA A 179 3.72 20.45 16.30
C ALA A 179 3.94 20.38 14.80
N VAL A 180 5.15 20.04 14.39
CA VAL A 180 5.50 19.72 12.99
C VAL A 180 5.56 18.22 12.85
N VAL A 181 4.58 17.62 12.21
CA VAL A 181 4.38 16.18 12.14
C VAL A 181 4.79 15.66 10.77
N GLU A 182 5.81 14.81 10.73
CA GLU A 182 6.24 14.13 9.51
C GLU A 182 5.46 12.84 9.30
N VAL A 183 4.90 12.69 8.10
CA VAL A 183 4.15 11.51 7.68
C VAL A 183 4.81 10.83 6.48
N MET A 184 4.63 9.52 6.36
CA MET A 184 5.12 8.74 5.24
C MET A 184 4.41 9.13 3.93
N GLY A 185 4.79 8.51 2.84
CA GLY A 185 4.25 8.75 1.48
C GLY A 185 5.34 8.68 0.42
N ARG A 186 6.62 8.43 0.84
CA ARG A 186 7.79 8.39 -0.02
C ARG A 186 7.96 9.70 -0.83
N GLY A 187 7.71 9.68 -2.14
CA GLY A 187 7.77 10.85 -3.01
C GLY A 187 6.40 11.49 -3.30
N ALA A 188 5.36 11.09 -2.57
CA ALA A 188 3.99 11.56 -2.77
C ALA A 188 3.41 12.18 -1.48
N GLY A 189 2.71 13.28 -1.62
CA GLY A 189 2.09 14.02 -0.52
C GLY A 189 0.65 13.61 -0.20
N HIS A 190 0.17 12.45 -0.67
CA HIS A 190 -1.24 12.06 -0.52
C HIS A 190 -1.67 11.87 0.93
N ILE A 191 -0.83 11.22 1.77
CA ILE A 191 -1.10 11.06 3.20
C ILE A 191 -1.10 12.44 3.87
N ALA A 192 -0.06 13.25 3.63
CA ALA A 192 0.07 14.57 4.23
C ALA A 192 -1.11 15.48 3.88
N LEU A 193 -1.54 15.50 2.61
CA LEU A 193 -2.66 16.32 2.16
C LEU A 193 -3.96 15.92 2.86
N ASN A 194 -4.33 14.64 2.78
CA ASN A 194 -5.63 14.21 3.30
C ASN A 194 -5.69 14.28 4.84
N THR A 195 -4.62 13.87 5.52
CA THR A 195 -4.57 13.98 6.98
C THR A 195 -4.44 15.42 7.46
N GLY A 196 -3.72 16.27 6.71
CA GLY A 196 -3.63 17.68 7.01
C GLY A 196 -4.98 18.39 6.93
N VAL A 197 -5.81 18.07 5.93
CA VAL A 197 -7.20 18.55 5.85
C VAL A 197 -8.04 18.00 7.00
N ALA A 198 -7.98 16.68 7.22
CA ALA A 198 -8.78 16.02 8.25
C ALA A 198 -8.46 16.51 9.67
N CYS A 199 -7.20 16.86 9.93
CA CYS A 199 -6.76 17.37 11.22
C CYS A 199 -6.83 18.92 11.33
N GLY A 200 -7.26 19.66 10.31
CA GLY A 200 -7.27 21.13 10.32
C GLY A 200 -5.87 21.72 10.53
N ALA A 201 -4.87 21.20 9.80
CA ALA A 201 -3.50 21.68 9.89
C ALA A 201 -3.38 23.13 9.45
N THR A 202 -2.52 23.91 10.14
CA THR A 202 -2.21 25.29 9.81
C THR A 202 -1.43 25.41 8.51
N ALA A 203 -0.58 24.41 8.22
CA ALA A 203 0.13 24.28 6.96
C ALA A 203 0.32 22.80 6.60
N ILE A 204 0.31 22.52 5.29
CA ILE A 204 0.56 21.19 4.73
C ILE A 204 1.72 21.33 3.75
N LEU A 205 2.78 20.56 3.95
CA LEU A 205 3.98 20.58 3.13
C LEU A 205 4.08 19.26 2.36
N VAL A 206 4.11 19.35 1.03
CA VAL A 206 4.12 18.19 0.13
C VAL A 206 5.19 18.35 -0.94
N PRO A 207 5.81 17.27 -1.44
CA PRO A 207 6.88 17.36 -2.42
C PRO A 207 6.40 17.85 -3.80
N GLU A 208 5.12 17.75 -4.10
CA GLU A 208 4.53 18.18 -5.38
C GLU A 208 4.41 19.69 -5.53
N ILE A 209 4.49 20.43 -4.43
CA ILE A 209 4.33 21.89 -4.41
C ILE A 209 5.54 22.48 -3.69
N GLU A 210 6.25 23.36 -4.39
CA GLU A 210 7.30 24.15 -3.76
C GLU A 210 6.70 25.06 -2.70
N PHE A 211 7.24 25.01 -1.49
CA PHE A 211 6.79 25.86 -0.40
C PHE A 211 7.88 26.86 0.03
N ASN A 212 7.46 28.03 0.48
CA ASN A 212 8.32 29.02 1.09
C ASN A 212 8.11 29.02 2.62
N MET A 213 9.19 28.97 3.39
CA MET A 213 9.10 29.08 4.85
C MET A 213 8.49 30.37 5.35
N GLU A 214 8.68 31.49 4.62
CA GLU A 214 8.05 32.76 4.94
C GLU A 214 6.50 32.67 4.92
N ASP A 215 5.95 31.90 3.98
CA ASP A 215 4.51 31.66 3.88
C ASP A 215 3.99 30.81 5.06
N VAL A 216 4.76 29.79 5.48
CA VAL A 216 4.43 28.97 6.66
C VAL A 216 4.41 29.84 7.92
N VAL A 217 5.46 30.62 8.12
CA VAL A 217 5.59 31.56 9.25
C VAL A 217 4.47 32.60 9.25
N ARG A 218 4.17 33.17 8.09
CA ARG A 218 3.06 34.16 7.94
C ARG A 218 1.72 33.53 8.33
N LYS A 219 1.39 32.32 7.89
CA LYS A 219 0.15 31.63 8.26
C LYS A 219 0.05 31.41 9.78
N ILE A 220 1.15 30.99 10.42
CA ILE A 220 1.19 30.80 11.87
C ILE A 220 0.99 32.13 12.61
N ARG A 221 1.65 33.21 12.18
CA ARG A 221 1.49 34.53 12.77
C ARG A 221 0.05 35.05 12.64
N THR A 222 -0.52 34.96 11.43
CA THR A 222 -1.91 35.38 11.18
C THR A 222 -2.89 34.54 12.01
N ALA A 223 -2.70 33.23 12.10
CA ALA A 223 -3.55 32.40 12.93
C ALA A 223 -3.44 32.77 14.43
N ARG A 224 -2.24 33.10 14.92
CA ARG A 224 -2.02 33.59 16.29
C ARG A 224 -2.70 34.92 16.55
N GLU A 225 -2.60 35.86 15.62
CA GLU A 225 -3.27 37.17 15.70
C GLU A 225 -4.81 37.02 15.75
N ASN A 226 -5.34 35.93 15.12
CA ASN A 226 -6.77 35.60 15.18
C ASN A 226 -7.13 34.73 16.42
N GLY A 227 -6.23 34.65 17.42
CA GLY A 227 -6.50 33.95 18.69
C GLY A 227 -6.26 32.47 18.70
N LYS A 228 -5.57 31.90 17.69
CA LYS A 228 -5.17 30.47 17.69
C LYS A 228 -3.95 30.28 18.60
N GLU A 229 -4.02 29.38 19.54
CA GLU A 229 -2.99 29.16 20.56
C GLU A 229 -2.10 27.94 20.25
N GLN A 230 -2.57 27.02 19.41
CA GLN A 230 -1.83 25.81 19.03
C GLN A 230 -1.80 25.62 17.51
N PHE A 231 -0.71 25.07 17.00
CA PHE A 231 -0.48 24.97 15.57
C PHE A 231 -0.05 23.54 15.19
N ILE A 232 -0.60 23.05 14.10
CA ILE A 232 -0.21 21.76 13.51
C ILE A 232 0.29 22.02 12.09
N VAL A 233 1.49 21.56 11.80
CA VAL A 233 2.05 21.52 10.45
C VAL A 233 2.24 20.06 10.07
N ILE A 234 1.64 19.62 8.97
CA ILE A 234 1.85 18.26 8.44
C ILE A 234 2.84 18.33 7.29
N ALA A 235 3.92 17.59 7.38
CA ALA A 235 4.94 17.50 6.35
C ALA A 235 5.06 16.06 5.82
N ALA A 236 5.03 15.88 4.49
CA ALA A 236 5.36 14.59 3.90
C ALA A 236 6.87 14.31 4.04
N GLU A 237 7.27 13.06 4.28
CA GLU A 237 8.69 12.67 4.39
C GLU A 237 9.51 13.05 3.15
N GLY A 238 8.86 13.12 1.98
CA GLY A 238 9.48 13.55 0.72
C GLY A 238 9.92 15.03 0.69
N VAL A 239 9.43 15.86 1.60
CA VAL A 239 9.89 17.25 1.80
C VAL A 239 11.24 17.26 2.50
N GLY A 240 11.43 16.36 3.47
CA GLY A 240 12.64 16.30 4.31
C GLY A 240 12.77 17.46 5.31
N HIS A 241 13.87 17.44 6.07
CA HIS A 241 14.27 18.54 6.95
C HIS A 241 13.25 18.98 8.01
N THR A 242 12.38 18.07 8.46
CA THR A 242 11.26 18.39 9.37
C THR A 242 11.73 19.03 10.69
N GLU A 243 12.87 18.63 11.22
CA GLU A 243 13.45 19.24 12.42
C GLU A 243 13.93 20.69 12.15
N GLU A 244 14.50 20.97 10.98
CA GLU A 244 14.93 22.30 10.57
C GLU A 244 13.72 23.21 10.35
N ILE A 245 12.63 22.68 9.78
CA ILE A 245 11.35 23.40 9.63
C ILE A 245 10.82 23.82 11.02
N ALA A 246 10.78 22.91 11.99
CA ALA A 246 10.33 23.21 13.34
C ALA A 246 11.23 24.27 14.01
N LYS A 247 12.56 24.14 13.86
CA LYS A 247 13.53 25.11 14.37
C LYS A 247 13.31 26.51 13.78
N LYS A 248 13.11 26.60 12.47
CA LYS A 248 12.88 27.87 11.79
C LYS A 248 11.56 28.54 12.17
N ILE A 249 10.49 27.75 12.37
CA ILE A 249 9.23 28.27 12.91
C ILE A 249 9.47 28.90 14.28
N TYR A 250 10.20 28.24 15.18
CA TYR A 250 10.52 28.78 16.49
C TYR A 250 11.35 30.07 16.41
N GLU A 251 12.41 30.10 15.62
CA GLU A 251 13.29 31.27 15.45
C GLU A 251 12.52 32.49 14.93
N GLU A 252 11.57 32.30 14.00
CA GLU A 252 10.82 33.38 13.35
C GLU A 252 9.58 33.85 14.13
N THR A 253 8.96 32.95 14.92
CA THR A 253 7.68 33.25 15.57
C THR A 253 7.76 33.36 17.10
N GLY A 254 8.82 32.82 17.70
CA GLY A 254 8.95 32.64 19.14
C GLY A 254 8.04 31.57 19.72
N ILE A 255 7.27 30.84 18.88
CA ILE A 255 6.40 29.75 19.30
C ILE A 255 7.22 28.48 19.43
N GLU A 256 7.26 27.86 20.61
CA GLU A 256 7.97 26.59 20.80
C GLU A 256 7.45 25.56 19.80
N SER A 257 8.33 25.08 18.93
CA SER A 257 7.99 24.20 17.83
C SER A 257 8.77 22.89 17.92
N ARG A 258 8.09 21.75 17.77
CA ARG A 258 8.70 20.42 17.87
C ARG A 258 8.36 19.56 16.68
N ALA A 259 9.36 18.91 16.11
CA ALA A 259 9.20 17.87 15.09
C ALA A 259 8.78 16.55 15.75
N THR A 260 7.86 15.84 15.11
CA THR A 260 7.45 14.48 15.46
C THR A 260 7.40 13.64 14.19
N ILE A 261 8.34 12.72 14.05
CA ILE A 261 8.44 11.83 12.89
C ILE A 261 7.65 10.56 13.24
N LEU A 262 6.49 10.35 12.60
CA LEU A 262 5.65 9.20 12.89
C LEU A 262 6.25 7.87 12.39
N GLY A 263 6.90 7.89 11.23
CA GLY A 263 7.61 6.72 10.70
C GLY A 263 6.72 5.47 10.52
N HIS A 264 7.30 4.30 10.80
CA HIS A 264 6.72 2.99 10.48
C HIS A 264 5.45 2.60 11.26
N VAL A 265 5.04 3.33 12.30
CA VAL A 265 3.75 3.09 12.98
C VAL A 265 2.57 3.22 12.01
N GLN A 266 2.73 4.00 10.93
CA GLN A 266 1.74 4.17 9.88
C GLN A 266 1.54 2.92 9.02
N ARG A 267 2.46 1.94 9.06
CA ARG A 267 2.34 0.66 8.33
C ARG A 267 1.63 -0.42 9.12
N GLY A 268 1.45 -0.22 10.43
CA GLY A 268 0.86 -1.18 11.33
C GLY A 268 -0.63 -0.95 11.58
N GLY A 269 -1.15 -1.78 12.45
CA GLY A 269 -2.53 -1.66 12.94
C GLY A 269 -3.53 -2.54 12.18
N SER A 270 -4.71 -2.64 12.76
CA SER A 270 -5.83 -3.39 12.20
C SER A 270 -6.42 -2.62 11.02
N PRO A 271 -6.54 -3.23 9.82
CA PRO A 271 -7.06 -2.52 8.65
C PRO A 271 -8.49 -2.03 8.88
N THR A 272 -8.78 -0.84 8.39
CA THR A 272 -10.13 -0.25 8.41
C THR A 272 -11.12 -1.09 7.60
N VAL A 273 -12.40 -0.81 7.76
CA VAL A 273 -13.46 -1.43 6.95
C VAL A 273 -13.16 -1.25 5.45
N ARG A 274 -12.74 -0.04 5.05
CA ARG A 274 -12.46 0.28 3.65
C ARG A 274 -11.32 -0.57 3.10
N ASP A 275 -10.20 -0.65 3.81
CA ASP A 275 -9.06 -1.47 3.39
C ASP A 275 -9.41 -2.95 3.31
N ARG A 276 -10.19 -3.48 4.25
CA ARG A 276 -10.63 -4.90 4.21
C ARG A 276 -11.55 -5.20 3.03
N VAL A 277 -12.50 -4.31 2.74
CA VAL A 277 -13.46 -4.50 1.65
C VAL A 277 -12.76 -4.40 0.31
N VAL A 278 -12.00 -3.32 0.08
CA VAL A 278 -11.28 -3.11 -1.19
C VAL A 278 -10.26 -4.23 -1.44
N ALA A 279 -9.49 -4.63 -0.42
CA ALA A 279 -8.55 -5.75 -0.54
C ALA A 279 -9.25 -7.07 -0.90
N SER A 280 -10.45 -7.30 -0.33
CA SER A 280 -11.23 -8.51 -0.63
C SER A 280 -11.79 -8.49 -2.06
N GLU A 281 -12.31 -7.37 -2.52
CA GLU A 281 -12.82 -7.21 -3.89
C GLU A 281 -11.70 -7.36 -4.93
N MET A 282 -10.57 -6.67 -4.73
CA MET A 282 -9.41 -6.76 -5.61
C MET A 282 -8.86 -8.19 -5.67
N GLY A 283 -8.74 -8.86 -4.51
CA GLY A 283 -8.25 -10.24 -4.43
C GLY A 283 -9.17 -11.22 -5.15
N TYR A 284 -10.48 -11.07 -5.00
CA TYR A 284 -11.47 -11.89 -5.71
C TYR A 284 -11.39 -11.67 -7.23
N TYR A 285 -11.34 -10.41 -7.67
CA TYR A 285 -11.26 -10.04 -9.09
C TYR A 285 -9.96 -10.55 -9.75
N ALA A 286 -8.83 -10.52 -9.05
CA ALA A 286 -7.57 -11.06 -9.55
C ALA A 286 -7.68 -12.57 -9.85
N VAL A 287 -8.38 -13.32 -9.00
CA VAL A 287 -8.61 -14.75 -9.22
C VAL A 287 -9.54 -14.99 -10.42
N GLU A 288 -10.54 -14.14 -10.64
CA GLU A 288 -11.39 -14.24 -11.84
C GLU A 288 -10.61 -14.02 -13.14
N LEU A 289 -9.64 -13.10 -13.14
CA LEU A 289 -8.75 -12.90 -14.28
C LEU A 289 -7.90 -14.16 -14.55
N LEU A 290 -7.24 -14.69 -13.51
CA LEU A 290 -6.41 -15.89 -13.65
C LEU A 290 -7.20 -17.14 -14.03
N GLU A 291 -8.43 -17.30 -13.56
CA GLU A 291 -9.34 -18.38 -13.97
C GLU A 291 -9.62 -18.35 -15.47
N LYS A 292 -9.74 -17.16 -16.05
CA LYS A 292 -9.92 -16.93 -17.49
C LYS A 292 -8.61 -17.01 -18.29
N GLY A 293 -7.47 -17.29 -17.61
CA GLY A 293 -6.15 -17.27 -18.22
C GLY A 293 -5.61 -15.87 -18.55
N ILE A 294 -6.22 -14.83 -17.97
CA ILE A 294 -5.82 -13.44 -18.17
C ILE A 294 -4.73 -13.07 -17.14
N GLY A 295 -3.56 -12.74 -17.61
CA GLY A 295 -2.44 -12.24 -16.82
C GLY A 295 -1.90 -10.92 -17.35
N ASN A 296 -0.73 -10.50 -16.86
CA ASN A 296 -0.12 -9.21 -17.18
C ASN A 296 -1.03 -8.01 -16.88
N ARG A 297 -1.77 -8.08 -15.74
CA ARG A 297 -2.74 -7.05 -15.34
C ARG A 297 -2.40 -6.49 -13.95
N VAL A 298 -2.75 -5.22 -13.74
CA VAL A 298 -2.86 -4.60 -12.41
C VAL A 298 -4.33 -4.33 -12.16
N VAL A 299 -4.83 -4.77 -11.02
CA VAL A 299 -6.16 -4.42 -10.55
C VAL A 299 -6.09 -3.05 -9.86
N GLY A 300 -6.98 -2.16 -10.19
CA GLY A 300 -7.07 -0.82 -9.61
C GLY A 300 -8.50 -0.45 -9.26
N MET A 301 -8.66 0.76 -8.72
CA MET A 301 -9.95 1.38 -8.49
C MET A 301 -10.04 2.67 -9.31
N LYS A 302 -11.16 2.86 -10.00
CA LYS A 302 -11.48 4.08 -10.74
C LYS A 302 -12.98 4.37 -10.62
N ASP A 303 -13.34 5.61 -10.31
CA ASP A 303 -14.73 6.04 -10.07
C ASP A 303 -15.46 5.13 -9.06
N GLY A 304 -14.74 4.70 -8.01
CA GLY A 304 -15.26 3.80 -6.99
C GLY A 304 -15.50 2.35 -7.44
N LYS A 305 -15.04 1.95 -8.62
CA LYS A 305 -15.19 0.60 -9.19
C LYS A 305 -13.85 -0.08 -9.38
N ILE A 306 -13.83 -1.39 -9.13
CA ILE A 306 -12.67 -2.23 -9.43
C ILE A 306 -12.59 -2.44 -10.95
N TYR A 307 -11.40 -2.32 -11.49
CA TYR A 307 -11.08 -2.56 -12.90
C TYR A 307 -9.67 -3.13 -13.03
N ASP A 308 -9.24 -3.46 -14.21
CA ASP A 308 -7.88 -3.90 -14.48
C ASP A 308 -7.30 -3.22 -15.71
N VAL A 309 -6.00 -3.12 -15.73
CA VAL A 309 -5.21 -2.49 -16.81
C VAL A 309 -3.94 -3.29 -17.06
N ASP A 310 -3.38 -3.24 -18.25
CA ASP A 310 -2.08 -3.84 -18.55
C ASP A 310 -0.99 -3.31 -17.62
N ILE A 311 -0.05 -4.18 -17.18
CA ILE A 311 0.99 -3.78 -16.20
C ILE A 311 1.89 -2.68 -16.77
N GLN A 312 2.28 -2.75 -18.07
CA GLN A 312 3.14 -1.75 -18.66
C GLN A 312 2.41 -0.41 -18.80
N GLU A 313 1.14 -0.45 -19.17
CA GLU A 313 0.29 0.74 -19.20
C GLU A 313 0.17 1.33 -17.80
N ALA A 314 -0.14 0.53 -16.78
CA ALA A 314 -0.21 0.95 -15.37
C ALA A 314 1.05 1.67 -14.91
N LEU A 315 2.22 1.10 -15.22
CA LEU A 315 3.53 1.66 -14.84
C LEU A 315 3.91 2.94 -15.60
N SER A 316 3.26 3.22 -16.73
CA SER A 316 3.48 4.42 -17.56
C SER A 316 2.56 5.60 -17.21
N MET A 317 1.46 5.34 -16.52
CA MET A 317 0.50 6.36 -16.11
C MET A 317 1.14 7.36 -15.11
N LYS A 318 0.47 8.51 -14.93
CA LYS A 318 0.82 9.49 -13.90
C LYS A 318 -0.40 9.75 -13.03
N LYS A 319 -0.23 9.68 -11.71
CA LYS A 319 -1.26 10.04 -10.75
C LYS A 319 -1.17 11.54 -10.47
N PRO A 320 -2.22 12.31 -10.77
CA PRO A 320 -2.21 13.74 -10.47
C PRO A 320 -2.29 13.96 -8.96
N PHE A 321 -1.59 14.99 -8.48
CA PHE A 321 -1.80 15.51 -7.13
C PHE A 321 -3.11 16.32 -7.08
N ASP A 322 -3.88 16.17 -6.01
CA ASP A 322 -5.14 16.93 -5.84
C ASP A 322 -4.86 18.36 -5.37
N LYS A 323 -4.50 19.21 -6.36
CA LYS A 323 -4.25 20.62 -6.11
C LYS A 323 -5.49 21.34 -5.59
N ARG A 324 -6.68 20.94 -6.02
CA ARG A 324 -7.93 21.57 -5.55
C ARG A 324 -8.12 21.37 -4.05
N LEU A 325 -7.92 20.15 -3.55
CA LEU A 325 -8.00 19.85 -2.12
C LEU A 325 -6.93 20.61 -1.33
N TYR A 326 -5.72 20.74 -1.90
CA TYR A 326 -4.64 21.54 -1.30
C TYR A 326 -5.00 23.03 -1.20
N ASP A 327 -5.59 23.61 -2.25
CA ASP A 327 -6.04 25.00 -2.25
C ASP A 327 -7.17 25.21 -1.23
N ILE A 328 -8.15 24.30 -1.15
CA ILE A 328 -9.19 24.30 -0.12
C ILE A 328 -8.58 24.27 1.29
N ALA A 329 -7.62 23.37 1.53
CA ALA A 329 -6.93 23.27 2.82
C ALA A 329 -6.31 24.62 3.24
N ASN A 330 -5.67 25.31 2.30
CA ASN A 330 -5.08 26.61 2.54
C ASN A 330 -6.13 27.71 2.84
N GLU A 331 -7.30 27.65 2.20
CA GLU A 331 -8.38 28.62 2.42
C GLU A 331 -9.07 28.44 3.77
N ILE A 332 -9.17 27.21 4.29
CA ILE A 332 -9.88 26.93 5.55
C ILE A 332 -8.96 26.76 6.76
N SER A 333 -7.67 27.06 6.65
CA SER A 333 -6.66 26.79 7.70
C SER A 333 -6.49 27.91 8.75
N PHE A 334 -7.29 28.99 8.68
CA PHE A 334 -7.17 30.12 9.64
C PHE A 334 -7.94 29.89 10.93
#